data_3bffcbb393e0a3266a2e91077328ca36
#
_entry.id   3bffcbb393e0a3266a2e91077328ca36
#
_cell.length_a   1.000
_cell.length_b   1.000
_cell.length_c   1.000
_cell.angle_alpha   90.00
_cell.angle_beta   90.00
_cell.angle_gamma   90.00
#
_symmetry.space_group_name_H-M   'P 1'
#
loop_
_entity.id
_entity.type
_entity.pdbx_description
1 polymer ?
#
loop_
_entity_poly.entity_id
_entity_poly.type
_entity_poly.pdbx_seq_one_letter_code
_entity_poly.pdbx_strand_id
1 'polypeptide(L)'
;MRISTKPDDMGCCRTMMDTLMNIALFYWAGEITGDEKFTEAANAQIKTTDNCLIREDSSSYHHYQFEPGSLKPLYGVTWQGNRDESTWSRGHSWGVLGFPIAYTYNGDETLKTLHKNVTYYFLNNLPEDLIPYWDFDFTEGDEPRDSSAAVIAVCGMLEAVNYLPETAPEKKVYKTAAAKILEAVIDKCSYEDGEDFAGLIGHVTGARPQGIGIDACAVYGDYFYIEALMRYVNPDWKRYW
;
A
#
# COMPACT_ATOMS: atom_id res chain seq x y z
N MET A 1 -16.91 -2.49 10.84
CA MET A 1 -16.21 -3.14 11.95
C MET A 1 -16.18 -2.19 13.14
N ARG A 2 -16.60 -2.62 14.35
CA ARG A 2 -16.39 -1.81 15.55
C ARG A 2 -14.95 -1.96 15.95
N ILE A 3 -14.16 -0.90 15.86
CA ILE A 3 -12.87 -0.82 16.53
C ILE A 3 -13.21 -0.66 18.01
N SER A 4 -12.92 -1.66 18.84
CA SER A 4 -13.06 -1.54 20.27
C SER A 4 -12.01 -0.55 20.79
N THR A 5 -12.39 0.31 21.71
CA THR A 5 -11.49 1.26 22.36
C THR A 5 -10.97 0.74 23.71
N LYS A 6 -11.32 -0.49 24.07
CA LYS A 6 -10.87 -1.10 25.32
C LYS A 6 -9.54 -1.82 25.09
N PRO A 7 -8.47 -1.48 25.82
CA PRO A 7 -7.12 -2.05 25.61
C PRO A 7 -7.02 -3.57 25.80
N ASP A 8 -7.96 -4.17 26.47
CA ASP A 8 -8.06 -5.61 26.78
C ASP A 8 -9.00 -6.37 25.82
N ASP A 9 -9.57 -5.68 24.83
CA ASP A 9 -10.40 -6.31 23.80
C ASP A 9 -9.54 -6.82 22.64
N MET A 10 -9.69 -8.10 22.28
CA MET A 10 -9.02 -8.72 21.12
C MET A 10 -9.14 -7.90 19.85
N GLY A 11 -10.26 -7.18 19.65
CA GLY A 11 -10.45 -6.29 18.51
C GLY A 11 -9.51 -5.08 18.46
N CYS A 12 -8.85 -4.73 19.56
CA CYS A 12 -7.87 -3.63 19.65
C CYS A 12 -6.42 -4.10 19.52
N CYS A 13 -6.15 -5.39 19.78
CA CYS A 13 -4.79 -5.94 19.81
C CYS A 13 -4.41 -6.47 18.42
N ARG A 14 -4.32 -5.58 17.45
CA ARG A 14 -3.91 -5.94 16.08
C ARG A 14 -3.18 -4.80 15.39
N THR A 15 -2.31 -5.17 14.45
CA THR A 15 -1.75 -4.27 13.45
C THR A 15 -2.32 -4.58 12.07
N MET A 16 -2.17 -3.68 11.11
CA MET A 16 -2.63 -3.83 9.72
C MET A 16 -1.67 -3.15 8.75
N MET A 17 -1.67 -3.60 7.50
CA MET A 17 -0.83 -3.01 6.45
C MET A 17 -1.10 -1.52 6.22
N ASP A 18 -2.34 -1.08 6.41
CA ASP A 18 -2.77 0.32 6.26
C ASP A 18 -2.02 1.30 7.18
N THR A 19 -1.43 0.81 8.27
CA THR A 19 -0.61 1.64 9.17
C THR A 19 0.61 2.22 8.46
N LEU A 20 1.11 1.56 7.41
CA LEU A 20 2.21 2.05 6.59
C LEU A 20 1.88 3.34 5.84
N MET A 21 0.61 3.55 5.50
CA MET A 21 0.14 4.82 4.94
C MET A 21 0.28 5.97 5.93
N ASN A 22 0.04 5.69 7.23
CA ASN A 22 0.03 6.71 8.27
C ASN A 22 1.39 6.97 8.92
N ILE A 23 2.41 6.17 8.57
CA ILE A 23 3.72 6.21 9.24
C ILE A 23 4.44 7.56 9.03
N ALA A 24 4.26 8.18 7.86
CA ALA A 24 4.84 9.47 7.53
C ALA A 24 4.42 10.57 8.51
N LEU A 25 3.17 10.52 8.99
CA LEU A 25 2.66 11.50 9.97
C LEU A 25 3.43 11.43 11.30
N PHE A 26 3.83 10.24 11.75
CA PHE A 26 4.63 10.09 12.95
C PHE A 26 6.04 10.65 12.76
N TYR A 27 6.71 10.35 11.65
CA TYR A 27 8.01 10.93 11.36
C TYR A 27 7.95 12.46 11.26
N TRP A 28 6.99 12.99 10.52
CA TRP A 28 6.76 14.43 10.41
C TRP A 28 6.49 15.07 11.78
N ALA A 29 5.67 14.45 12.64
CA ALA A 29 5.43 14.94 14.00
C ALA A 29 6.72 14.97 14.83
N GLY A 30 7.58 13.96 14.71
CA GLY A 30 8.90 13.95 15.33
C GLY A 30 9.78 15.12 14.89
N GLU A 31 9.84 15.38 13.59
CA GLU A 31 10.59 16.51 13.02
C GLU A 31 10.09 17.88 13.51
N ILE A 32 8.77 18.10 13.50
CA ILE A 32 8.17 19.40 13.87
C ILE A 32 8.24 19.64 15.38
N THR A 33 8.04 18.60 16.20
CA THR A 33 7.98 18.75 17.66
C THR A 33 9.32 18.57 18.35
N GLY A 34 10.28 17.90 17.71
CA GLY A 34 11.52 17.46 18.32
C GLY A 34 11.34 16.36 19.38
N ASP A 35 10.14 15.75 19.47
CA ASP A 35 9.84 14.68 20.42
C ASP A 35 10.10 13.32 19.79
N GLU A 36 11.20 12.67 20.19
CA GLU A 36 11.68 11.40 19.61
C GLU A 36 10.67 10.25 19.74
N LYS A 37 9.70 10.34 20.69
CA LYS A 37 8.68 9.29 20.87
C LYS A 37 7.87 9.01 19.58
N PHE A 38 7.67 10.01 18.73
CA PHE A 38 6.96 9.83 17.45
C PHE A 38 7.79 9.01 16.47
N THR A 39 9.07 9.32 16.34
CA THR A 39 10.01 8.57 15.49
C THR A 39 10.21 7.15 16.00
N GLU A 40 10.34 6.97 17.31
CA GLU A 40 10.44 5.66 17.96
C GLU A 40 9.18 4.81 17.69
N ALA A 41 7.97 5.41 17.80
CA ALA A 41 6.71 4.74 17.51
C ALA A 41 6.63 4.33 16.04
N ALA A 42 7.05 5.20 15.11
CA ALA A 42 7.12 4.89 13.69
C ALA A 42 8.04 3.70 13.41
N ASN A 43 9.26 3.72 13.95
CA ASN A 43 10.23 2.64 13.76
C ASN A 43 9.75 1.31 14.38
N ALA A 44 9.12 1.36 15.55
CA ALA A 44 8.53 0.18 16.18
C ALA A 44 7.39 -0.42 15.35
N GLN A 45 6.56 0.44 14.75
CA GLN A 45 5.48 0.01 13.85
C GLN A 45 6.04 -0.65 12.58
N ILE A 46 7.05 -0.06 11.94
CA ILE A 46 7.73 -0.65 10.78
C ILE A 46 8.28 -2.05 11.10
N LYS A 47 8.99 -2.17 12.22
CA LYS A 47 9.54 -3.47 12.67
C LYS A 47 8.44 -4.50 12.94
N THR A 48 7.33 -4.08 13.53
CA THR A 48 6.18 -4.97 13.77
C THR A 48 5.54 -5.41 12.45
N THR A 49 5.42 -4.51 11.49
CA THR A 49 4.89 -4.82 10.15
C THR A 49 5.78 -5.83 9.44
N ASP A 50 7.09 -5.63 9.41
CA ASP A 50 8.04 -6.56 8.79
C ASP A 50 7.94 -7.96 9.43
N ASN A 51 8.00 -8.03 10.77
CA ASN A 51 8.03 -9.30 11.48
C ASN A 51 6.70 -10.09 11.45
N CYS A 52 5.55 -9.41 11.32
CA CYS A 52 4.25 -10.05 11.50
C CYS A 52 3.39 -10.03 10.23
N LEU A 53 3.47 -8.98 9.41
CA LEU A 53 2.59 -8.80 8.28
C LEU A 53 3.21 -9.25 6.96
N ILE A 54 4.54 -9.21 6.82
CA ILE A 54 5.23 -9.69 5.62
C ILE A 54 5.62 -11.16 5.80
N ARG A 55 5.24 -12.01 4.84
CA ARG A 55 5.57 -13.43 4.84
C ARG A 55 6.93 -13.68 4.17
N GLU A 56 7.48 -14.88 4.35
CA GLU A 56 8.78 -15.29 3.78
C GLU A 56 8.81 -15.20 2.25
N ASP A 57 7.67 -15.41 1.59
CA ASP A 57 7.52 -15.26 0.12
C ASP A 57 7.28 -13.81 -0.33
N SER A 58 7.36 -12.86 0.60
CA SER A 58 7.12 -11.43 0.41
C SER A 58 5.66 -11.03 0.13
N SER A 59 4.73 -11.96 0.24
CA SER A 59 3.30 -11.67 0.33
C SER A 59 2.95 -11.00 1.67
N SER A 60 1.74 -10.51 1.84
CA SER A 60 1.36 -9.85 3.09
C SER A 60 0.04 -10.34 3.66
N TYR A 61 -0.03 -10.43 4.98
CA TYR A 61 -1.31 -10.45 5.69
C TYR A 61 -1.95 -9.07 5.66
N HIS A 62 -3.27 -9.01 5.73
CA HIS A 62 -3.97 -7.74 5.91
C HIS A 62 -3.83 -7.24 7.35
N HIS A 63 -4.20 -8.06 8.32
CA HIS A 63 -4.08 -7.81 9.77
C HIS A 63 -3.27 -8.91 10.44
N TYR A 64 -2.70 -8.58 11.60
CA TYR A 64 -2.08 -9.56 12.49
C TYR A 64 -2.56 -9.35 13.92
N GLN A 65 -3.02 -10.43 14.55
CA GLN A 65 -3.58 -10.42 15.90
C GLN A 65 -2.50 -10.65 16.94
N PHE A 66 -2.67 -9.99 18.08
CA PHE A 66 -1.79 -10.13 19.25
C PHE A 66 -2.62 -10.52 20.47
N GLU A 67 -2.01 -11.24 21.39
CA GLU A 67 -2.62 -11.59 22.66
C GLU A 67 -2.79 -10.32 23.52
N PRO A 68 -4.01 -10.04 24.03
CA PRO A 68 -4.24 -8.89 24.90
C PRO A 68 -3.36 -8.94 26.14
N GLY A 69 -2.77 -7.81 26.53
CA GLY A 69 -1.93 -7.66 27.70
C GLY A 69 -0.46 -8.06 27.48
N SER A 70 -0.18 -9.23 26.89
CA SER A 70 1.19 -9.68 26.61
C SER A 70 1.75 -9.15 25.30
N LEU A 71 0.87 -8.76 24.36
CA LEU A 71 1.18 -8.38 22.97
C LEU A 71 1.96 -9.46 22.20
N LYS A 72 1.87 -10.71 22.62
CA LYS A 72 2.48 -11.83 21.90
C LYS A 72 1.80 -12.00 20.52
N PRO A 73 2.57 -12.09 19.42
CA PRO A 73 2.03 -12.36 18.10
C PRO A 73 1.27 -13.70 18.04
N LEU A 74 0.11 -13.74 17.41
CA LEU A 74 -0.75 -14.93 17.33
C LEU A 74 -0.87 -15.44 15.89
N TYR A 75 -1.59 -14.73 15.03
CA TYR A 75 -1.87 -15.17 13.66
C TYR A 75 -2.31 -14.00 12.77
N GLY A 76 -2.11 -14.18 11.45
CA GLY A 76 -2.62 -13.28 10.43
C GLY A 76 -4.09 -13.52 10.13
N VAL A 77 -4.83 -12.47 9.79
CA VAL A 77 -6.24 -12.52 9.38
C VAL A 77 -6.52 -11.46 8.32
N THR A 78 -7.64 -11.59 7.64
CA THR A 78 -8.13 -10.55 6.75
C THR A 78 -9.53 -10.07 7.12
N TRP A 79 -9.87 -8.87 6.63
CA TRP A 79 -11.23 -8.35 6.61
C TRP A 79 -11.64 -7.94 5.19
N GLN A 80 -10.70 -7.41 4.40
CA GLN A 80 -10.94 -6.95 3.04
C GLN A 80 -10.39 -7.91 1.97
N GLY A 81 -9.50 -8.83 2.33
CA GLY A 81 -8.98 -9.87 1.44
C GLY A 81 -9.92 -11.07 1.31
N ASN A 82 -9.58 -11.97 0.41
CA ASN A 82 -10.37 -13.14 0.05
C ASN A 82 -10.44 -14.19 1.17
N ARG A 83 -9.31 -14.47 1.81
CA ARG A 83 -9.16 -15.39 2.94
C ARG A 83 -7.97 -14.97 3.80
N ASP A 84 -7.84 -15.52 4.99
CA ASP A 84 -6.81 -15.10 5.96
C ASP A 84 -5.38 -15.23 5.41
N GLU A 85 -5.11 -16.21 4.56
CA GLU A 85 -3.80 -16.44 3.94
C GLU A 85 -3.64 -15.75 2.58
N SER A 86 -4.69 -15.12 2.02
CA SER A 86 -4.57 -14.39 0.76
C SER A 86 -3.80 -13.07 0.92
N THR A 87 -3.56 -12.39 -0.17
CA THR A 87 -2.92 -11.09 -0.18
C THR A 87 -3.86 -10.07 -0.81
N TRP A 88 -4.53 -9.30 0.03
CA TRP A 88 -5.35 -8.18 -0.41
C TRP A 88 -4.50 -7.13 -1.13
N SER A 89 -4.80 -6.86 -2.40
CA SER A 89 -3.91 -6.11 -3.29
C SER A 89 -3.62 -4.68 -2.81
N ARG A 90 -4.64 -3.93 -2.38
CA ARG A 90 -4.43 -2.57 -1.84
C ARG A 90 -3.67 -2.59 -0.52
N GLY A 91 -3.95 -3.55 0.36
CA GLY A 91 -3.17 -3.73 1.59
C GLY A 91 -1.69 -3.95 1.30
N HIS A 92 -1.39 -4.78 0.32
CA HIS A 92 -0.02 -5.01 -0.12
C HIS A 92 0.62 -3.76 -0.73
N SER A 93 -0.15 -2.98 -1.50
CA SER A 93 0.31 -1.72 -2.10
C SER A 93 0.70 -0.67 -1.05
N TRP A 94 0.07 -0.68 0.15
CA TRP A 94 0.54 0.15 1.27
C TRP A 94 1.97 -0.19 1.69
N GLY A 95 2.38 -1.46 1.56
CA GLY A 95 3.77 -1.86 1.76
C GLY A 95 4.69 -1.29 0.69
N VAL A 96 4.29 -1.38 -0.58
CA VAL A 96 5.06 -0.82 -1.70
C VAL A 96 5.26 0.69 -1.53
N LEU A 97 4.28 1.43 -0.98
CA LEU A 97 4.38 2.87 -0.75
C LEU A 97 5.06 3.22 0.58
N GLY A 98 4.72 2.54 1.67
CA GLY A 98 5.13 2.96 3.01
C GLY A 98 6.59 2.66 3.35
N PHE A 99 7.15 1.55 2.88
CA PHE A 99 8.56 1.23 3.16
C PHE A 99 9.56 2.24 2.55
N PRO A 100 9.42 2.67 1.27
CA PRO A 100 10.30 3.71 0.74
C PRO A 100 10.12 5.05 1.43
N ILE A 101 8.91 5.39 1.87
CA ILE A 101 8.67 6.60 2.67
C ILE A 101 9.40 6.50 4.01
N ALA A 102 9.28 5.39 4.74
CA ALA A 102 9.97 5.20 6.01
C ALA A 102 11.49 5.29 5.84
N TYR A 103 12.03 4.70 4.77
CA TYR A 103 13.45 4.80 4.44
C TYR A 103 13.92 6.26 4.31
N THR A 104 13.15 7.15 3.69
CA THR A 104 13.53 8.56 3.53
C THR A 104 13.65 9.31 4.87
N TYR A 105 13.00 8.83 5.91
CA TYR A 105 13.06 9.41 7.25
C TYR A 105 14.13 8.79 8.14
N ASN A 106 14.25 7.46 8.15
CA ASN A 106 15.11 6.76 9.13
C ASN A 106 16.42 6.22 8.56
N GLY A 107 16.56 6.17 7.22
CA GLY A 107 17.77 5.67 6.55
C GLY A 107 18.06 4.18 6.75
N ASP A 108 17.11 3.38 7.22
CA ASP A 108 17.30 1.96 7.45
C ASP A 108 17.41 1.20 6.12
N GLU A 109 18.62 0.78 5.76
CA GLU A 109 18.93 0.10 4.51
C GLU A 109 18.16 -1.23 4.32
N THR A 110 17.69 -1.86 5.40
CA THR A 110 16.90 -3.09 5.30
C THR A 110 15.57 -2.84 4.60
N LEU A 111 15.01 -1.63 4.71
CA LEU A 111 13.77 -1.23 4.05
C LEU A 111 13.87 -1.21 2.52
N LYS A 112 15.05 -0.99 1.95
CA LYS A 112 15.25 -1.10 0.49
C LYS A 112 15.05 -2.54 0.01
N THR A 113 15.57 -3.51 0.76
CA THR A 113 15.40 -4.93 0.43
C THR A 113 13.95 -5.35 0.62
N LEU A 114 13.33 -4.93 1.70
CA LEU A 114 11.93 -5.22 1.99
C LEU A 114 11.01 -4.61 0.92
N HIS A 115 11.21 -3.32 0.59
CA HIS A 115 10.49 -2.65 -0.49
C HIS A 115 10.66 -3.39 -1.84
N LYS A 116 11.89 -3.75 -2.18
CA LYS A 116 12.17 -4.51 -3.40
C LYS A 116 11.35 -5.80 -3.45
N ASN A 117 11.36 -6.57 -2.37
CA ASN A 117 10.70 -7.85 -2.32
C ASN A 117 9.17 -7.73 -2.46
N VAL A 118 8.54 -6.82 -1.70
CA VAL A 118 7.08 -6.60 -1.81
C VAL A 118 6.69 -6.01 -3.17
N THR A 119 7.55 -5.17 -3.76
CA THR A 119 7.30 -4.62 -5.09
C THR A 119 7.36 -5.70 -6.16
N TYR A 120 8.33 -6.61 -6.11
CA TYR A 120 8.39 -7.72 -7.06
C TYR A 120 7.25 -8.71 -6.85
N TYR A 121 6.82 -8.96 -5.61
CA TYR A 121 5.61 -9.74 -5.37
C TYR A 121 4.40 -9.10 -6.06
N PHE A 122 4.19 -7.79 -5.87
CA PHE A 122 3.13 -7.04 -6.55
C PHE A 122 3.20 -7.19 -8.07
N LEU A 123 4.37 -6.93 -8.68
CA LEU A 123 4.55 -6.97 -10.13
C LEU A 123 4.34 -8.37 -10.72
N ASN A 124 4.77 -9.42 -10.01
CA ASN A 124 4.66 -10.80 -10.46
C ASN A 124 3.22 -11.35 -10.40
N ASN A 125 2.35 -10.72 -9.65
CA ASN A 125 0.94 -11.12 -9.51
C ASN A 125 -0.03 -10.19 -10.27
N LEU A 126 0.50 -9.26 -11.09
CA LEU A 126 -0.34 -8.47 -11.97
C LEU A 126 -0.89 -9.33 -13.13
N PRO A 127 -2.16 -9.14 -13.50
CA PRO A 127 -2.71 -9.71 -14.72
C PRO A 127 -2.10 -9.03 -15.97
N GLU A 128 -2.37 -9.59 -17.14
CA GLU A 128 -1.82 -9.10 -18.41
C GLU A 128 -2.14 -7.61 -18.67
N ASP A 129 -3.30 -7.15 -18.23
CA ASP A 129 -3.75 -5.77 -18.40
C ASP A 129 -3.18 -4.78 -17.37
N LEU A 130 -2.37 -5.24 -16.43
CA LEU A 130 -1.67 -4.48 -15.39
C LEU A 130 -2.55 -3.83 -14.33
N ILE A 131 -3.86 -4.06 -14.32
CA ILE A 131 -4.77 -3.61 -13.27
C ILE A 131 -4.98 -4.76 -12.28
N PRO A 132 -4.50 -4.67 -11.04
CA PRO A 132 -4.63 -5.78 -10.09
C PRO A 132 -6.09 -6.09 -9.79
N TYR A 133 -6.38 -7.35 -9.56
CA TYR A 133 -7.62 -7.75 -8.88
C TYR A 133 -7.61 -7.26 -7.43
N TRP A 134 -8.76 -7.24 -6.81
CA TRP A 134 -8.90 -6.82 -5.40
C TRP A 134 -8.10 -7.69 -4.42
N ASP A 135 -7.74 -8.91 -4.82
CA ASP A 135 -6.90 -9.84 -4.07
C ASP A 135 -6.01 -10.65 -5.04
N PHE A 136 -4.76 -10.90 -4.69
CA PHE A 136 -3.81 -11.63 -5.52
C PHE A 136 -4.02 -13.15 -5.58
N ASP A 137 -5.05 -13.69 -4.91
CA ASP A 137 -5.55 -15.03 -5.23
C ASP A 137 -6.12 -15.08 -6.66
N PHE A 138 -6.40 -13.93 -7.27
CA PHE A 138 -6.95 -13.80 -8.62
C PHE A 138 -5.94 -13.12 -9.54
N THR A 139 -5.62 -13.76 -10.65
CA THR A 139 -4.77 -13.23 -11.74
C THR A 139 -5.47 -13.31 -13.10
N GLU A 140 -6.64 -13.95 -13.14
CA GLU A 140 -7.51 -14.11 -14.32
C GLU A 140 -8.98 -14.24 -13.89
N GLY A 141 -9.92 -14.16 -14.85
CA GLY A 141 -11.35 -14.31 -14.61
C GLY A 141 -12.10 -12.99 -14.42
N ASP A 142 -13.31 -13.06 -13.86
CA ASP A 142 -14.27 -11.95 -13.80
C ASP A 142 -14.34 -11.28 -12.40
N GLU A 143 -13.38 -11.55 -11.53
CA GLU A 143 -13.33 -10.89 -10.21
C GLU A 143 -13.09 -9.37 -10.34
N PRO A 144 -13.61 -8.57 -9.42
CA PRO A 144 -13.43 -7.13 -9.45
C PRO A 144 -11.97 -6.69 -9.41
N ARG A 145 -11.66 -5.60 -10.11
CA ARG A 145 -10.34 -4.97 -10.08
C ARG A 145 -10.22 -4.00 -8.89
N ASP A 146 -9.00 -3.61 -8.57
CA ASP A 146 -8.72 -2.53 -7.64
C ASP A 146 -7.68 -1.57 -8.22
N SER A 147 -8.14 -0.61 -9.03
CA SER A 147 -7.30 0.43 -9.65
C SER A 147 -6.56 1.27 -8.60
N SER A 148 -7.13 1.43 -7.40
CA SER A 148 -6.44 2.15 -6.31
C SER A 148 -5.17 1.44 -5.87
N ALA A 149 -5.15 0.10 -5.85
CA ALA A 149 -3.94 -0.66 -5.54
C ALA A 149 -2.84 -0.40 -6.57
N ALA A 150 -3.21 -0.26 -7.85
CA ALA A 150 -2.28 0.06 -8.93
C ALA A 150 -1.60 1.42 -8.71
N VAL A 151 -2.39 2.48 -8.52
CA VAL A 151 -1.85 3.85 -8.39
C VAL A 151 -1.06 4.06 -7.10
N ILE A 152 -1.45 3.41 -6.00
CA ILE A 152 -0.67 3.39 -4.75
C ILE A 152 0.70 2.75 -4.97
N ALA A 153 0.75 1.60 -5.65
CA ALA A 153 2.01 0.93 -5.96
C ALA A 153 2.88 1.77 -6.93
N VAL A 154 2.28 2.47 -7.90
CA VAL A 154 2.98 3.44 -8.75
C VAL A 154 3.64 4.53 -7.92
N CYS A 155 2.92 5.14 -6.97
CA CYS A 155 3.49 6.14 -6.07
C CYS A 155 4.68 5.60 -5.29
N GLY A 156 4.60 4.38 -4.77
CA GLY A 156 5.69 3.74 -4.03
C GLY A 156 6.92 3.44 -4.88
N MET A 157 6.74 2.92 -6.09
CA MET A 157 7.83 2.71 -7.03
C MET A 157 8.53 4.02 -7.40
N LEU A 158 7.77 5.10 -7.66
CA LEU A 158 8.32 6.41 -7.98
C LEU A 158 8.99 7.08 -6.76
N GLU A 159 8.50 6.83 -5.53
CA GLU A 159 9.20 7.26 -4.32
C GLU A 159 10.59 6.61 -4.23
N ALA A 160 10.69 5.32 -4.46
CA ALA A 160 11.95 4.59 -4.41
C ALA A 160 12.95 5.04 -5.49
N VAL A 161 12.47 5.42 -6.66
CA VAL A 161 13.30 5.95 -7.75
C VAL A 161 14.12 7.15 -7.31
N ASN A 162 13.63 7.97 -6.37
CA ASN A 162 14.31 9.21 -5.94
C ASN A 162 15.61 8.95 -5.18
N TYR A 163 15.73 7.86 -4.44
CA TYR A 163 16.92 7.53 -3.66
C TYR A 163 17.77 6.39 -4.27
N LEU A 164 17.24 5.65 -5.24
CA LEU A 164 18.02 4.60 -5.90
C LEU A 164 19.07 5.20 -6.84
N PRO A 165 20.34 4.69 -6.81
CA PRO A 165 21.36 5.13 -7.73
C PRO A 165 20.99 4.78 -9.18
N GLU A 166 21.51 5.56 -10.15
CA GLU A 166 21.23 5.33 -11.58
C GLU A 166 21.69 3.95 -12.07
N THR A 167 22.66 3.35 -11.39
CA THR A 167 23.18 2.00 -11.69
C THR A 167 22.33 0.87 -11.12
N ALA A 168 21.37 1.16 -10.24
CA ALA A 168 20.50 0.13 -9.67
C ALA A 168 19.53 -0.40 -10.72
N PRO A 169 19.51 -1.72 -11.00
CA PRO A 169 18.58 -2.29 -11.97
C PRO A 169 17.11 -2.05 -11.59
N GLU A 170 16.81 -2.02 -10.30
CA GLU A 170 15.47 -1.73 -9.77
C GLU A 170 14.96 -0.36 -10.22
N LYS A 171 15.83 0.64 -10.31
CA LYS A 171 15.42 1.99 -10.73
C LYS A 171 14.79 1.99 -12.12
N LYS A 172 15.39 1.28 -13.08
CA LYS A 172 14.85 1.13 -14.43
C LYS A 172 13.55 0.31 -14.42
N VAL A 173 13.51 -0.78 -13.65
CA VAL A 173 12.32 -1.62 -13.53
C VAL A 173 11.14 -0.80 -13.00
N TYR A 174 11.35 -0.07 -11.89
CA TYR A 174 10.29 0.73 -11.26
C TYR A 174 9.78 1.85 -12.17
N LYS A 175 10.67 2.60 -12.82
CA LYS A 175 10.26 3.63 -13.80
C LYS A 175 9.41 3.03 -14.92
N THR A 176 9.83 1.89 -15.48
CA THR A 176 9.12 1.25 -16.59
C THR A 176 7.78 0.67 -16.14
N ALA A 177 7.75 -0.02 -15.00
CA ALA A 177 6.53 -0.61 -14.47
C ALA A 177 5.51 0.49 -14.08
N ALA A 178 5.96 1.52 -13.36
CA ALA A 178 5.13 2.66 -12.98
C ALA A 178 4.48 3.33 -14.20
N ALA A 179 5.27 3.58 -15.27
CA ALA A 179 4.75 4.17 -16.51
C ALA A 179 3.66 3.30 -17.15
N LYS A 180 3.93 1.99 -17.30
CA LYS A 180 2.98 1.06 -17.94
C LYS A 180 1.70 0.84 -17.13
N ILE A 181 1.82 0.74 -15.80
CA ILE A 181 0.66 0.60 -14.92
C ILE A 181 -0.18 1.88 -14.96
N LEU A 182 0.46 3.05 -14.90
CA LEU A 182 -0.25 4.34 -14.96
C LEU A 182 -0.95 4.53 -16.30
N GLU A 183 -0.30 4.19 -17.41
CA GLU A 183 -0.90 4.16 -18.75
C GLU A 183 -2.13 3.25 -18.79
N ALA A 184 -2.04 2.03 -18.25
CA ALA A 184 -3.16 1.10 -18.19
C ALA A 184 -4.32 1.63 -17.33
N VAL A 185 -4.04 2.33 -16.22
CA VAL A 185 -5.08 2.97 -15.40
C VAL A 185 -5.73 4.13 -16.16
N ILE A 186 -4.96 4.95 -16.87
CA ILE A 186 -5.50 6.02 -17.71
C ILE A 186 -6.44 5.44 -18.77
N ASP A 187 -6.00 4.43 -19.50
CA ASP A 187 -6.73 3.87 -20.64
C ASP A 187 -8.00 3.11 -20.24
N LYS A 188 -8.02 2.49 -19.06
CA LYS A 188 -9.05 1.51 -18.69
C LYS A 188 -9.90 1.90 -17.49
N CYS A 189 -9.40 2.78 -16.64
CA CYS A 189 -10.04 3.12 -15.37
C CYS A 189 -10.41 4.59 -15.24
N SER A 190 -9.81 5.51 -16.04
CA SER A 190 -10.16 6.92 -15.95
C SER A 190 -11.46 7.22 -16.72
N TYR A 191 -12.18 8.23 -16.26
CA TYR A 191 -13.38 8.73 -16.91
C TYR A 191 -13.08 9.96 -17.75
N GLU A 192 -13.78 10.10 -18.88
CA GLU A 192 -13.67 11.27 -19.74
C GLU A 192 -14.58 12.41 -19.26
N ASP A 193 -14.23 13.65 -19.66
CA ASP A 193 -15.06 14.83 -19.39
C ASP A 193 -16.48 14.66 -19.96
N GLY A 194 -17.48 14.80 -19.08
CA GLY A 194 -18.89 14.70 -19.47
C GLY A 194 -19.55 13.36 -19.14
N GLU A 195 -18.81 12.39 -18.64
CA GLU A 195 -19.39 11.19 -18.04
C GLU A 195 -19.96 11.51 -16.64
N ASP A 196 -21.10 10.88 -16.33
CA ASP A 196 -21.81 11.09 -15.05
C ASP A 196 -21.21 10.19 -13.95
N PHE A 197 -19.96 10.47 -13.55
CA PHE A 197 -19.26 9.75 -12.49
C PHE A 197 -18.83 10.68 -11.36
N ALA A 198 -18.77 10.12 -10.13
CA ALA A 198 -18.43 10.86 -8.92
C ALA A 198 -16.92 10.93 -8.63
N GLY A 199 -16.05 10.36 -9.47
CA GLY A 199 -14.61 10.28 -9.27
C GLY A 199 -13.81 10.41 -10.56
N LEU A 200 -12.48 10.39 -10.44
CA LEU A 200 -11.54 10.46 -11.57
C LEU A 200 -11.24 9.08 -12.15
N ILE A 201 -11.18 8.06 -11.30
CA ILE A 201 -10.98 6.66 -11.71
C ILE A 201 -12.03 5.74 -11.11
N GLY A 202 -12.46 4.76 -11.91
CA GLY A 202 -13.31 3.65 -11.51
C GLY A 202 -12.53 2.38 -11.21
N HIS A 203 -13.27 1.29 -11.13
CA HIS A 203 -12.71 -0.05 -10.86
C HIS A 203 -11.93 -0.14 -9.54
N VAL A 204 -12.34 0.65 -8.53
CA VAL A 204 -11.85 0.52 -7.16
C VAL A 204 -12.73 -0.46 -6.41
N THR A 205 -12.12 -1.40 -5.66
CA THR A 205 -12.85 -2.32 -4.82
C THR A 205 -12.51 -2.11 -3.35
N GLY A 206 -13.46 -1.54 -2.60
CA GLY A 206 -13.30 -1.17 -1.19
C GLY A 206 -13.13 -2.39 -0.30
N ALA A 207 -14.21 -3.18 -0.16
CA ALA A 207 -14.21 -4.38 0.67
C ALA A 207 -15.14 -5.44 0.06
N ARG A 208 -14.60 -6.29 -0.82
CA ARG A 208 -15.34 -7.30 -1.58
C ARG A 208 -16.14 -8.27 -0.69
N PRO A 209 -15.55 -8.83 0.41
CA PRO A 209 -16.28 -9.77 1.28
C PRO A 209 -17.50 -9.16 1.98
N GLN A 210 -17.51 -7.84 2.17
CA GLN A 210 -18.64 -7.12 2.81
C GLN A 210 -19.59 -6.49 1.80
N GLY A 211 -19.32 -6.62 0.50
CA GLY A 211 -20.15 -5.99 -0.52
C GLY A 211 -20.06 -4.46 -0.56
N ILE A 212 -18.94 -3.87 -0.11
CA ILE A 212 -18.78 -2.42 0.04
C ILE A 212 -17.88 -1.87 -1.06
N GLY A 213 -18.40 -0.91 -1.86
CA GLY A 213 -17.65 -0.18 -2.86
C GLY A 213 -16.96 -1.13 -3.85
N ILE A 214 -17.71 -2.05 -4.43
CA ILE A 214 -17.20 -3.00 -5.43
C ILE A 214 -17.28 -2.34 -6.79
N ASP A 215 -16.17 -2.35 -7.52
CA ASP A 215 -16.11 -1.78 -8.88
C ASP A 215 -16.66 -0.34 -8.94
N ALA A 216 -16.19 0.51 -8.06
CA ALA A 216 -16.71 1.85 -7.80
C ALA A 216 -15.61 2.92 -7.90
N CYS A 217 -16.00 4.19 -7.74
CA CYS A 217 -15.05 5.28 -7.46
C CYS A 217 -14.80 5.38 -5.96
N ALA A 218 -13.60 5.82 -5.59
CA ALA A 218 -13.27 6.09 -4.19
C ALA A 218 -12.26 7.23 -4.08
N VAL A 219 -12.47 8.11 -3.10
CA VAL A 219 -11.63 9.32 -2.93
C VAL A 219 -10.13 9.01 -2.76
N TYR A 220 -9.77 7.90 -2.15
CA TYR A 220 -8.36 7.49 -2.04
C TYR A 220 -7.81 7.00 -3.39
N GLY A 221 -8.65 6.41 -4.27
CA GLY A 221 -8.28 6.09 -5.64
C GLY A 221 -7.93 7.36 -6.41
N ASP A 222 -8.81 8.36 -6.38
CA ASP A 222 -8.61 9.65 -7.04
C ASP A 222 -7.38 10.38 -6.51
N TYR A 223 -7.20 10.39 -5.18
CA TYR A 223 -6.04 11.03 -4.55
C TYR A 223 -4.72 10.44 -5.07
N PHE A 224 -4.56 9.12 -5.00
CA PHE A 224 -3.33 8.46 -5.43
C PHE A 224 -3.15 8.45 -6.95
N TYR A 225 -4.24 8.52 -7.72
CA TYR A 225 -4.17 8.72 -9.16
C TYR A 225 -3.55 10.08 -9.50
N ILE A 226 -4.03 11.16 -8.89
CA ILE A 226 -3.45 12.50 -9.06
C ILE A 226 -1.99 12.50 -8.58
N GLU A 227 -1.70 11.91 -7.42
CA GLU A 227 -0.33 11.85 -6.89
C GLU A 227 0.60 11.08 -7.84
N ALA A 228 0.16 9.94 -8.40
CA ALA A 228 0.94 9.17 -9.35
C ALA A 228 1.25 9.98 -10.63
N LEU A 229 0.25 10.68 -11.17
CA LEU A 229 0.44 11.59 -12.31
C LEU A 229 1.45 12.70 -11.99
N MET A 230 1.30 13.36 -10.84
CA MET A 230 2.20 14.43 -10.41
C MET A 230 3.64 13.94 -10.24
N ARG A 231 3.84 12.78 -9.63
CA ARG A 231 5.16 12.15 -9.47
C ARG A 231 5.79 11.78 -10.81
N TYR A 232 4.97 11.37 -11.77
CA TYR A 232 5.43 10.96 -13.09
C TYR A 232 5.83 12.14 -13.97
N VAL A 233 5.02 13.22 -13.99
CA VAL A 233 5.27 14.39 -14.85
C VAL A 233 6.23 15.41 -14.23
N ASN A 234 6.40 15.40 -12.91
CA ASN A 234 7.26 16.32 -12.17
C ASN A 234 8.24 15.53 -11.28
N PRO A 235 9.45 15.21 -11.78
CA PRO A 235 10.45 14.48 -10.99
C PRO A 235 10.89 15.19 -9.70
N ASP A 236 10.68 16.50 -9.59
CA ASP A 236 11.01 17.30 -8.41
C ASP A 236 9.85 17.41 -7.41
N TRP A 237 8.73 16.73 -7.70
CA TRP A 237 7.57 16.73 -6.83
C TRP A 237 7.91 16.17 -5.43
N LYS A 238 7.45 16.85 -4.40
CA LYS A 238 7.65 16.46 -3.01
C LYS A 238 6.32 16.18 -2.35
N ARG A 239 6.33 15.18 -1.48
CA ARG A 239 5.16 14.89 -0.63
C ARG A 239 4.84 16.10 0.25
N TYR A 240 3.55 16.25 0.53
CA TYR A 240 3.02 17.24 1.47
C TYR A 240 2.66 16.61 2.83
N TRP A 241 2.87 15.32 2.99
CA TRP A 241 2.47 14.50 4.14
C TRP A 241 3.53 13.45 4.48
#